data_97738da58ffe343053829a15b1e099bd
#
_entry.id   97738da58ffe343053829a15b1e099bd
#
_cell.length_a   1.000
_cell.length_b   1.000
_cell.length_c   1.000
_cell.angle_alpha   90.00
_cell.angle_beta   90.00
_cell.angle_gamma   90.00
#
_symmetry.space_group_name_H-M   'P 1'
#
loop_
_entity.id
_entity.type
_entity.pdbx_description
1 polymer ?
#
loop_
_entity_poly.entity_id
_entity_poly.type
_entity_poly.pdbx_seq_one_letter_code
_entity_poly.pdbx_strand_id
1 'polypeptide(L)'
;GILADDMGLGKTLQMLTFLLSEKEEGKTGDELRTLIVTPASLVYNWKKEIGQFVPELSCKVITGNAAERQEMIQNEEDRDIWITSYDLLKRDIACYENIRFANQVIDEAQYIKNHGTQAAKSVRLIQSGFRMALTGTPMENRLSELWSIFDFLMPGFLYGYQGFREKFEEAIMNDRDEEVSARLRSMVHPFILRRLKKDVLTELPDKIEKTVTIELEGEQRKLYDA
;
A
#
# COMPACT_ATOMS: atom_id res chain seq x y z
N GLY A 1 -1.54 1.87 9.87
CA GLY A 1 -0.07 1.77 9.94
C GLY A 1 0.58 1.40 8.61
N ILE A 2 1.90 1.43 8.58
CA ILE A 2 2.71 1.05 7.41
C ILE A 2 3.54 -0.17 7.78
N LEU A 3 3.38 -1.27 7.05
CA LEU A 3 4.28 -2.41 7.10
C LEU A 3 5.29 -2.28 5.95
N ALA A 4 6.47 -1.79 6.28
CA ALA A 4 7.52 -1.38 5.34
C ALA A 4 8.71 -2.35 5.30
N ASP A 5 8.50 -3.61 5.64
CA ASP A 5 9.51 -4.65 5.60
C ASP A 5 10.07 -4.85 4.19
N ASP A 6 11.32 -5.24 4.08
CA ASP A 6 11.93 -5.61 2.81
C ASP A 6 11.10 -6.68 2.07
N MET A 7 11.20 -6.70 0.74
CA MET A 7 10.52 -7.72 -0.08
C MET A 7 10.93 -9.14 0.37
N GLY A 8 9.94 -10.03 0.49
CA GLY A 8 10.16 -11.43 0.90
C GLY A 8 10.22 -11.68 2.41
N LEU A 9 9.94 -10.68 3.25
CA LEU A 9 9.76 -10.86 4.70
C LEU A 9 8.32 -11.18 5.11
N GLY A 10 7.48 -11.60 4.15
CA GLY A 10 6.15 -12.12 4.42
C GLY A 10 5.11 -11.09 4.83
N LYS A 11 5.13 -9.87 4.24
CA LYS A 11 4.12 -8.84 4.53
C LYS A 11 2.68 -9.33 4.35
N THR A 12 2.42 -10.06 3.25
CA THR A 12 1.10 -10.67 3.00
C THR A 12 0.71 -11.60 4.12
N LEU A 13 1.59 -12.51 4.51
CA LEU A 13 1.31 -13.48 5.58
C LEU A 13 1.04 -12.80 6.92
N GLN A 14 1.83 -11.76 7.26
CA GLN A 14 1.62 -10.98 8.49
C GLN A 14 0.24 -10.31 8.49
N MET A 15 -0.18 -9.74 7.34
CA MET A 15 -1.49 -9.13 7.22
C MET A 15 -2.62 -10.17 7.31
N LEU A 16 -2.45 -11.32 6.67
CA LEU A 16 -3.41 -12.43 6.74
C LEU A 16 -3.54 -12.97 8.15
N THR A 17 -2.43 -13.11 8.89
CA THR A 17 -2.45 -13.52 10.30
C THR A 17 -3.21 -12.51 11.17
N PHE A 18 -3.04 -11.22 10.94
CA PHE A 18 -3.81 -10.19 11.62
C PHE A 18 -5.32 -10.33 11.36
N LEU A 19 -5.73 -10.51 10.11
CA LEU A 19 -7.15 -10.69 9.77
C LEU A 19 -7.73 -11.99 10.34
N LEU A 20 -6.94 -13.06 10.38
CA LEU A 20 -7.34 -14.32 10.99
C LEU A 20 -7.55 -14.13 12.51
N SER A 21 -6.65 -13.42 13.19
CA SER A 21 -6.81 -13.16 14.63
C SER A 21 -8.08 -12.36 14.94
N GLU A 22 -8.46 -11.40 14.09
CA GLU A 22 -9.72 -10.67 14.25
C GLU A 22 -10.94 -11.61 14.12
N LYS A 23 -10.89 -12.57 13.20
CA LYS A 23 -11.94 -13.59 13.05
C LYS A 23 -12.01 -14.53 14.25
N GLU A 24 -10.86 -14.96 14.77
CA GLU A 24 -10.77 -15.82 15.96
C GLU A 24 -11.26 -15.09 17.23
N GLU A 25 -11.16 -13.77 17.28
CA GLU A 25 -11.77 -12.91 18.31
C GLU A 25 -13.30 -12.79 18.18
N GLY A 26 -13.90 -13.41 17.15
CA GLY A 26 -15.34 -13.46 16.93
C GLY A 26 -15.90 -12.37 16.02
N LYS A 27 -15.05 -11.55 15.38
CA LYS A 27 -15.50 -10.56 14.40
C LYS A 27 -16.01 -11.24 13.14
N THR A 28 -17.13 -10.80 12.62
CA THR A 28 -17.78 -11.33 11.41
C THR A 28 -18.47 -10.23 10.62
N GLY A 29 -18.85 -10.48 9.38
CA GLY A 29 -19.61 -9.56 8.55
C GLY A 29 -18.94 -8.16 8.46
N ASP A 30 -19.68 -7.12 8.79
CA ASP A 30 -19.21 -5.74 8.71
C ASP A 30 -18.05 -5.42 9.66
N GLU A 31 -17.88 -6.19 10.75
CA GLU A 31 -16.78 -5.99 11.71
C GLU A 31 -15.45 -6.61 11.23
N LEU A 32 -15.49 -7.49 10.22
CA LEU A 32 -14.32 -8.15 9.64
C LEU A 32 -14.09 -7.76 8.18
N ARG A 33 -15.15 -7.34 7.45
CA ARG A 33 -15.08 -7.08 6.01
C ARG A 33 -13.88 -6.21 5.65
N THR A 34 -12.97 -6.78 4.89
CA THR A 34 -11.68 -6.17 4.52
C THR A 34 -11.61 -5.92 3.02
N LEU A 35 -11.24 -4.71 2.61
CA LEU A 35 -10.89 -4.41 1.22
C LEU A 35 -9.37 -4.41 1.03
N ILE A 36 -8.88 -5.27 0.15
CA ILE A 36 -7.48 -5.29 -0.29
C ILE A 36 -7.38 -4.67 -1.68
N VAL A 37 -6.60 -3.60 -1.80
CA VAL A 37 -6.30 -2.94 -3.08
C VAL A 37 -4.84 -3.17 -3.43
N THR A 38 -4.58 -3.81 -4.56
CA THR A 38 -3.24 -4.26 -4.96
C THR A 38 -3.01 -4.00 -6.47
N PRO A 39 -1.77 -4.02 -6.98
CA PRO A 39 -1.53 -4.04 -8.42
C PRO A 39 -2.27 -5.19 -9.10
N ALA A 40 -2.73 -4.98 -10.33
CA ALA A 40 -3.51 -5.99 -11.07
C ALA A 40 -2.82 -7.35 -11.18
N SER A 41 -1.49 -7.36 -11.30
CA SER A 41 -0.67 -8.58 -11.37
C SER A 41 -0.66 -9.40 -10.07
N LEU A 42 -0.98 -8.78 -8.93
CA LEU A 42 -0.92 -9.42 -7.62
C LEU A 42 -2.29 -9.88 -7.08
N VAL A 43 -3.38 -9.50 -7.73
CA VAL A 43 -4.75 -9.82 -7.29
C VAL A 43 -4.94 -11.34 -7.07
N TYR A 44 -4.54 -12.15 -8.04
CA TYR A 44 -4.68 -13.60 -7.92
C TYR A 44 -3.63 -14.25 -7.01
N ASN A 45 -2.50 -13.57 -6.80
CA ASN A 45 -1.50 -14.01 -5.82
C ASN A 45 -2.08 -13.91 -4.40
N TRP A 46 -2.73 -12.80 -4.07
CA TRP A 46 -3.46 -12.64 -2.81
C TRP A 46 -4.50 -13.74 -2.60
N LYS A 47 -5.35 -14.02 -3.62
CA LYS A 47 -6.32 -15.10 -3.55
C LYS A 47 -5.67 -16.45 -3.27
N LYS A 48 -4.55 -16.74 -3.95
CA LYS A 48 -3.81 -18.00 -3.76
C LYS A 48 -3.24 -18.10 -2.34
N GLU A 49 -2.63 -17.04 -1.83
CA GLU A 49 -2.05 -17.01 -0.49
C GLU A 49 -3.12 -17.16 0.61
N ILE A 50 -4.29 -16.51 0.45
CA ILE A 50 -5.43 -16.71 1.35
C ILE A 50 -5.82 -18.18 1.39
N GLY A 51 -6.06 -18.81 0.24
CA GLY A 51 -6.44 -20.22 0.18
C GLY A 51 -5.38 -21.20 0.70
N GLN A 52 -4.12 -20.80 0.68
CA GLN A 52 -3.00 -21.62 1.15
C GLN A 52 -2.75 -21.49 2.65
N PHE A 53 -2.80 -20.28 3.20
CA PHE A 53 -2.34 -19.99 4.55
C PHE A 53 -3.48 -19.75 5.55
N VAL A 54 -4.62 -19.25 5.09
CA VAL A 54 -5.77 -18.89 5.94
C VAL A 54 -7.09 -19.29 5.27
N PRO A 55 -7.30 -20.58 4.95
CA PRO A 55 -8.49 -21.05 4.24
C PRO A 55 -9.80 -20.77 5.00
N GLU A 56 -9.72 -20.44 6.28
CA GLU A 56 -10.84 -20.03 7.12
C GLU A 56 -11.41 -18.67 6.71
N LEU A 57 -10.60 -17.81 6.07
CA LEU A 57 -11.04 -16.51 5.57
C LEU A 57 -11.61 -16.65 4.16
N SER A 58 -12.89 -16.37 4.03
CA SER A 58 -13.56 -16.35 2.73
C SER A 58 -13.14 -15.12 1.92
N CYS A 59 -12.87 -15.26 0.62
CA CYS A 59 -12.51 -14.13 -0.22
C CYS A 59 -13.26 -14.09 -1.55
N LYS A 60 -13.47 -12.87 -2.08
CA LYS A 60 -13.90 -12.64 -3.46
C LYS A 60 -12.94 -11.72 -4.20
N VAL A 61 -12.75 -11.98 -5.49
CA VAL A 61 -11.93 -11.16 -6.39
C VAL A 61 -12.87 -10.38 -7.29
N ILE A 62 -12.81 -9.05 -7.20
CA ILE A 62 -13.63 -8.15 -8.00
C ILE A 62 -12.87 -7.87 -9.29
N THR A 63 -13.27 -8.55 -10.38
CA THR A 63 -12.62 -8.50 -11.68
C THR A 63 -13.65 -8.81 -12.79
N GLY A 64 -13.24 -8.73 -14.06
CA GLY A 64 -14.12 -8.95 -15.20
C GLY A 64 -14.59 -7.65 -15.85
N ASN A 65 -15.70 -7.71 -16.60
CA ASN A 65 -16.30 -6.54 -17.22
C ASN A 65 -17.03 -5.64 -16.18
N ALA A 66 -17.48 -4.45 -16.59
CA ALA A 66 -18.06 -3.49 -15.65
C ALA A 66 -19.35 -3.99 -14.97
N ALA A 67 -20.22 -4.69 -15.72
CA ALA A 67 -21.47 -5.22 -15.18
C ALA A 67 -21.23 -6.34 -14.16
N GLU A 68 -20.31 -7.26 -14.47
CA GLU A 68 -19.91 -8.33 -13.54
C GLU A 68 -19.33 -7.77 -12.23
N ARG A 69 -18.47 -6.75 -12.32
CA ARG A 69 -17.89 -6.13 -11.11
C ARG A 69 -18.94 -5.39 -10.30
N GLN A 70 -19.85 -4.67 -10.96
CA GLN A 70 -20.96 -4.00 -10.27
C GLN A 70 -21.84 -5.00 -9.53
N GLU A 71 -22.19 -6.13 -10.16
CA GLU A 71 -22.95 -7.21 -9.54
C GLU A 71 -22.19 -7.78 -8.33
N MET A 72 -20.88 -8.07 -8.48
CA MET A 72 -20.04 -8.58 -7.38
C MET A 72 -19.97 -7.60 -6.19
N ILE A 73 -19.95 -6.29 -6.45
CA ILE A 73 -19.90 -5.26 -5.40
C ILE A 73 -21.26 -5.13 -4.72
N GLN A 74 -22.36 -5.16 -5.48
CA GLN A 74 -23.72 -5.02 -4.97
C GLN A 74 -24.26 -6.30 -4.32
N ASN A 75 -23.75 -7.45 -4.73
CA ASN A 75 -24.13 -8.71 -4.12
C ASN A 75 -23.48 -8.80 -2.74
N GLU A 76 -24.32 -8.71 -1.71
CA GLU A 76 -23.94 -8.74 -0.29
C GLU A 76 -23.54 -10.17 0.18
N GLU A 77 -22.92 -10.98 -0.71
CA GLU A 77 -22.27 -12.18 -0.22
C GLU A 77 -21.32 -11.82 0.90
N ASP A 78 -21.57 -12.39 2.06
CA ASP A 78 -20.77 -12.17 3.26
C ASP A 78 -19.40 -12.83 3.10
N ARG A 79 -18.49 -12.09 2.48
CA ARG A 79 -17.09 -12.50 2.29
C ARG A 79 -16.20 -11.64 3.15
N ASP A 80 -15.33 -12.29 3.90
CA ASP A 80 -14.40 -11.63 4.83
C ASP A 80 -13.44 -10.69 4.08
N ILE A 81 -12.98 -11.10 2.88
CA ILE A 81 -11.97 -10.35 2.12
C ILE A 81 -12.43 -10.08 0.68
N TRP A 82 -12.40 -8.83 0.28
CA TRP A 82 -12.63 -8.37 -1.08
C TRP A 82 -11.30 -7.90 -1.68
N ILE A 83 -10.95 -8.39 -2.85
CA ILE A 83 -9.67 -8.10 -3.50
C ILE A 83 -9.97 -7.39 -4.82
N THR A 84 -9.36 -6.24 -5.05
CA THR A 84 -9.46 -5.49 -6.30
C THR A 84 -8.13 -4.85 -6.67
N SER A 85 -8.01 -4.36 -7.90
CA SER A 85 -6.84 -3.60 -8.31
C SER A 85 -7.08 -2.08 -8.20
N TYR A 86 -5.98 -1.29 -8.12
CA TYR A 86 -6.05 0.17 -8.14
C TYR A 86 -6.82 0.70 -9.35
N ASP A 87 -6.62 0.11 -10.53
CA ASP A 87 -7.29 0.56 -11.75
C ASP A 87 -8.78 0.23 -11.78
N LEU A 88 -9.19 -0.91 -11.24
CA LEU A 88 -10.59 -1.29 -11.13
C LEU A 88 -11.28 -0.46 -10.04
N LEU A 89 -10.66 -0.29 -8.88
CA LEU A 89 -11.20 0.56 -7.82
C LEU A 89 -11.48 1.98 -8.33
N LYS A 90 -10.54 2.56 -9.07
CA LYS A 90 -10.69 3.90 -9.67
C LYS A 90 -11.88 4.00 -10.61
N ARG A 91 -12.16 2.94 -11.40
CA ARG A 91 -13.29 2.89 -12.33
C ARG A 91 -14.62 2.71 -11.63
N ASP A 92 -14.62 1.92 -10.57
CA ASP A 92 -15.84 1.46 -9.91
C ASP A 92 -16.12 2.19 -8.59
N ILE A 93 -15.40 3.28 -8.29
CA ILE A 93 -15.43 3.95 -6.98
C ILE A 93 -16.84 4.35 -6.54
N ALA A 94 -17.71 4.74 -7.47
CA ALA A 94 -19.09 5.07 -7.17
C ALA A 94 -19.89 3.87 -6.63
N CYS A 95 -19.54 2.64 -6.99
CA CYS A 95 -20.20 1.44 -6.48
C CYS A 95 -19.89 1.14 -5.01
N TYR A 96 -18.83 1.75 -4.46
CA TYR A 96 -18.40 1.57 -3.07
C TYR A 96 -18.92 2.62 -2.10
N GLU A 97 -19.65 3.64 -2.58
CA GLU A 97 -20.03 4.82 -1.80
C GLU A 97 -20.75 4.50 -0.49
N ASN A 98 -21.63 3.48 -0.51
CA ASN A 98 -22.44 3.08 0.64
C ASN A 98 -21.88 1.85 1.38
N ILE A 99 -20.70 1.36 0.99
CA ILE A 99 -20.10 0.18 1.58
C ILE A 99 -19.07 0.60 2.62
N ARG A 100 -19.19 0.06 3.83
CA ARG A 100 -18.23 0.26 4.89
C ARG A 100 -17.39 -0.99 5.10
N PHE A 101 -16.09 -0.79 5.22
CA PHE A 101 -15.14 -1.85 5.52
C PHE A 101 -14.61 -1.69 6.95
N ALA A 102 -14.43 -2.81 7.66
CA ALA A 102 -13.67 -2.80 8.91
C ALA A 102 -12.23 -2.42 8.63
N ASN A 103 -11.63 -3.09 7.65
CA ASN A 103 -10.23 -2.92 7.28
C ASN A 103 -10.08 -2.54 5.81
N GLN A 104 -9.15 -1.64 5.52
CA GLN A 104 -8.68 -1.34 4.17
C GLN A 104 -7.17 -1.51 4.10
N VAL A 105 -6.72 -2.40 3.25
CA VAL A 105 -5.30 -2.70 3.02
C VAL A 105 -4.93 -2.28 1.61
N ILE A 106 -3.89 -1.49 1.48
CA ILE A 106 -3.29 -1.21 0.17
C ILE A 106 -1.93 -1.90 0.08
N ASP A 107 -1.72 -2.67 -0.97
CA ASP A 107 -0.45 -3.33 -1.24
C ASP A 107 0.32 -2.56 -2.31
N GLU A 108 1.67 -2.60 -2.22
CA GLU A 108 2.56 -1.77 -3.03
C GLU A 108 2.15 -0.29 -2.96
N ALA A 109 2.12 0.25 -1.73
CA ALA A 109 1.60 1.59 -1.44
C ALA A 109 2.27 2.72 -2.24
N GLN A 110 3.42 2.48 -2.90
CA GLN A 110 4.01 3.45 -3.82
C GLN A 110 3.09 3.81 -5.01
N TYR A 111 2.05 3.01 -5.30
CA TYR A 111 1.03 3.37 -6.29
C TYR A 111 0.25 4.64 -5.94
N ILE A 112 0.22 5.01 -4.67
CA ILE A 112 -0.45 6.23 -4.20
C ILE A 112 0.52 7.34 -3.75
N LYS A 113 1.82 7.20 -4.00
CA LYS A 113 2.83 8.19 -3.61
C LYS A 113 2.57 9.61 -4.15
N ASN A 114 1.93 9.72 -5.31
CA ASN A 114 1.46 10.99 -5.83
C ASN A 114 -0.01 11.19 -5.43
N HIS A 115 -0.24 12.06 -4.45
CA HIS A 115 -1.56 12.37 -3.88
C HIS A 115 -2.58 12.91 -4.89
N GLY A 116 -2.13 13.50 -6.00
CA GLY A 116 -2.97 14.07 -7.04
C GLY A 116 -3.58 13.02 -7.98
N THR A 117 -3.07 11.79 -8.00
CA THR A 117 -3.56 10.73 -8.90
C THR A 117 -4.96 10.26 -8.54
N GLN A 118 -5.68 9.74 -9.55
CA GLN A 118 -7.00 9.16 -9.33
C GLN A 118 -6.93 7.92 -8.41
N ALA A 119 -5.86 7.11 -8.49
CA ALA A 119 -5.64 5.97 -7.61
C ALA A 119 -5.58 6.42 -6.14
N ALA A 120 -4.75 7.44 -5.84
CA ALA A 120 -4.62 7.98 -4.49
C ALA A 120 -5.95 8.59 -3.98
N LYS A 121 -6.70 9.26 -4.85
CA LYS A 121 -8.02 9.81 -4.50
C LYS A 121 -9.03 8.70 -4.22
N SER A 122 -9.08 7.66 -5.07
CA SER A 122 -10.06 6.57 -4.93
C SER A 122 -9.87 5.78 -3.64
N VAL A 123 -8.63 5.41 -3.26
CA VAL A 123 -8.42 4.67 -2.00
C VAL A 123 -8.83 5.49 -0.77
N ARG A 124 -8.71 6.82 -0.81
CA ARG A 124 -9.12 7.70 0.30
C ARG A 124 -10.64 7.83 0.44
N LEU A 125 -11.39 7.68 -0.66
CA LEU A 125 -12.87 7.76 -0.65
C LEU A 125 -13.52 6.53 0.00
N ILE A 126 -12.82 5.41 0.08
CA ILE A 126 -13.35 4.21 0.74
C ILE A 126 -13.57 4.47 2.22
N GLN A 127 -14.77 4.15 2.70
CA GLN A 127 -15.12 4.22 4.12
C GLN A 127 -14.57 2.99 4.84
N SER A 128 -13.62 3.19 5.76
CA SER A 128 -12.99 2.10 6.51
C SER A 128 -12.64 2.52 7.93
N GLY A 129 -12.74 1.57 8.86
CA GLY A 129 -12.41 1.78 10.26
C GLY A 129 -10.92 1.75 10.53
N PHE A 130 -10.21 0.81 9.93
CA PHE A 130 -8.75 0.65 10.04
C PHE A 130 -8.09 0.66 8.66
N ARG A 131 -6.89 1.24 8.57
CA ARG A 131 -6.13 1.34 7.33
C ARG A 131 -4.70 0.89 7.49
N MET A 132 -4.24 0.06 6.54
CA MET A 132 -2.88 -0.47 6.48
C MET A 132 -2.29 -0.28 5.08
N ALA A 133 -1.04 0.14 5.03
CA ALA A 133 -0.26 0.21 3.81
C ALA A 133 0.90 -0.79 3.86
N LEU A 134 1.02 -1.63 2.83
CA LEU A 134 2.12 -2.57 2.66
C LEU A 134 3.04 -2.03 1.56
N THR A 135 4.33 -1.95 1.82
CA THR A 135 5.32 -1.49 0.84
C THR A 135 6.72 -1.94 1.22
N GLY A 136 7.59 -2.17 0.23
CA GLY A 136 9.03 -2.33 0.49
C GLY A 136 9.77 -0.98 0.57
N THR A 137 9.15 0.09 0.08
CA THR A 137 9.75 1.42 -0.10
C THR A 137 8.77 2.52 0.32
N PRO A 138 8.63 2.81 1.62
CA PRO A 138 7.64 3.79 2.12
C PRO A 138 7.94 5.22 1.65
N MET A 139 9.18 5.51 1.34
CA MET A 139 9.64 6.78 0.78
C MET A 139 10.86 6.51 -0.11
N GLU A 140 10.80 6.93 -1.36
CA GLU A 140 11.91 6.77 -2.31
C GLU A 140 12.68 8.08 -2.48
N ASN A 141 11.99 9.18 -2.81
CA ASN A 141 12.65 10.39 -3.26
C ASN A 141 12.15 11.68 -2.59
N ARG A 142 10.90 11.72 -2.11
CA ARG A 142 10.26 12.97 -1.66
C ARG A 142 9.44 12.77 -0.39
N LEU A 143 9.45 13.79 0.47
CA LEU A 143 8.61 13.82 1.67
C LEU A 143 7.11 13.84 1.34
N SER A 144 6.73 14.38 0.19
CA SER A 144 5.35 14.34 -0.31
C SER A 144 4.82 12.92 -0.54
N GLU A 145 5.69 11.95 -0.81
CA GLU A 145 5.30 10.53 -0.94
C GLU A 145 4.86 9.99 0.43
N LEU A 146 5.62 10.27 1.48
CA LEU A 146 5.27 9.92 2.85
C LEU A 146 3.95 10.58 3.26
N TRP A 147 3.80 11.88 2.97
CA TRP A 147 2.55 12.59 3.24
C TRP A 147 1.35 11.92 2.57
N SER A 148 1.47 11.50 1.32
CA SER A 148 0.36 10.87 0.59
C SER A 148 -0.09 9.56 1.22
N ILE A 149 0.86 8.74 1.71
CA ILE A 149 0.55 7.50 2.42
C ILE A 149 -0.11 7.81 3.77
N PHE A 150 0.39 8.80 4.51
CA PHE A 150 -0.20 9.19 5.80
C PHE A 150 -1.58 9.83 5.64
N ASP A 151 -1.83 10.58 4.57
CA ASP A 151 -3.15 11.13 4.25
C ASP A 151 -4.17 10.03 3.92
N PHE A 152 -3.71 8.90 3.35
CA PHE A 152 -4.52 7.69 3.23
C PHE A 152 -4.77 7.05 4.60
N LEU A 153 -3.75 6.83 5.42
CA LEU A 153 -3.86 6.12 6.70
C LEU A 153 -4.68 6.88 7.75
N MET A 154 -4.37 8.16 7.90
CA MET A 154 -4.90 9.03 8.96
C MET A 154 -5.07 10.45 8.37
N PRO A 155 -6.18 10.72 7.68
CA PRO A 155 -6.42 12.02 7.06
C PRO A 155 -6.28 13.17 8.07
N GLY A 156 -5.48 14.18 7.72
CA GLY A 156 -5.21 15.35 8.55
C GLY A 156 -4.14 15.20 9.62
N PHE A 157 -3.61 14.00 9.89
CA PHE A 157 -2.54 13.77 10.89
C PHE A 157 -1.28 14.60 10.60
N LEU A 158 -0.86 14.65 9.35
CA LEU A 158 0.26 15.48 8.88
C LEU A 158 -0.20 16.81 8.26
N TYR A 159 -1.33 17.36 8.70
CA TYR A 159 -1.98 18.54 8.12
C TYR A 159 -2.47 18.32 6.67
N GLY A 160 -3.10 19.35 6.06
CA GLY A 160 -3.32 19.37 4.63
C GLY A 160 -1.98 19.49 3.87
N TYR A 161 -1.95 19.14 2.58
CA TYR A 161 -0.70 19.11 1.80
C TYR A 161 0.08 20.43 1.83
N GLN A 162 -0.61 21.56 1.69
CA GLN A 162 0.03 22.86 1.76
C GLN A 162 0.67 23.11 3.13
N GLY A 163 -0.05 22.82 4.22
CA GLY A 163 0.49 22.98 5.58
C GLY A 163 1.65 22.03 5.88
N PHE A 164 1.64 20.81 5.33
CA PHE A 164 2.76 19.88 5.42
C PHE A 164 3.99 20.40 4.68
N ARG A 165 3.78 20.92 3.47
CA ARG A 165 4.84 21.50 2.66
C ARG A 165 5.53 22.67 3.38
N GLU A 166 4.76 23.61 3.88
CA GLU A 166 5.28 24.79 4.59
C GLU A 166 6.00 24.42 5.90
N LYS A 167 5.44 23.47 6.68
CA LYS A 167 5.95 23.13 8.02
C LYS A 167 7.09 22.13 8.02
N PHE A 168 7.18 21.25 7.01
CA PHE A 168 8.14 20.17 6.98
C PHE A 168 8.95 20.12 5.68
N GLU A 169 8.31 20.07 4.50
CA GLU A 169 9.01 19.79 3.26
C GLU A 169 10.00 20.92 2.92
N GLU A 170 9.57 22.16 2.99
CA GLU A 170 10.42 23.33 2.68
C GLU A 170 11.56 23.48 3.69
N ALA A 171 11.28 23.38 4.99
CA ALA A 171 12.28 23.48 6.04
C ALA A 171 13.36 22.37 5.94
N ILE A 172 12.93 21.13 5.68
CA ILE A 172 13.86 19.98 5.59
C ILE A 172 14.66 20.02 4.28
N MET A 173 14.03 20.35 3.16
CA MET A 173 14.68 20.29 1.83
C MET A 173 15.55 21.50 1.54
N ASN A 174 15.13 22.70 1.92
CA ASN A 174 15.83 23.96 1.62
C ASN A 174 16.81 24.34 2.73
N ASP A 175 16.34 24.29 3.98
CA ASP A 175 17.10 24.80 5.13
C ASP A 175 17.89 23.70 5.85
N ARG A 176 17.67 22.43 5.49
CA ARG A 176 18.24 21.24 6.15
C ARG A 176 18.03 21.25 7.67
N ASP A 177 16.84 21.68 8.08
CA ASP A 177 16.47 21.83 9.49
C ASP A 177 16.38 20.44 10.16
N GLU A 178 17.37 20.13 10.97
CA GLU A 178 17.45 18.84 11.67
C GLU A 178 16.40 18.71 12.77
N GLU A 179 15.99 19.80 13.41
CA GLU A 179 14.97 19.79 14.45
C GLU A 179 13.60 19.46 13.85
N VAL A 180 13.24 20.10 12.74
CA VAL A 180 12.00 19.82 12.00
C VAL A 180 12.01 18.38 11.46
N SER A 181 13.15 17.91 10.97
CA SER A 181 13.31 16.51 10.51
C SER A 181 13.12 15.51 11.65
N ALA A 182 13.73 15.76 12.81
CA ALA A 182 13.59 14.92 14.00
C ALA A 182 12.13 14.90 14.50
N ARG A 183 11.46 16.06 14.48
CA ARG A 183 10.04 16.17 14.85
C ARG A 183 9.15 15.35 13.92
N LEU A 184 9.31 15.47 12.60
CA LEU A 184 8.54 14.67 11.64
C LEU A 184 8.78 13.18 11.86
N ARG A 185 10.05 12.77 12.03
CA ARG A 185 10.42 11.39 12.32
C ARG A 185 9.73 10.87 13.59
N SER A 186 9.76 11.63 14.67
CA SER A 186 9.10 11.26 15.92
C SER A 186 7.58 11.08 15.76
N MET A 187 6.93 11.92 14.93
CA MET A 187 5.51 11.82 14.64
C MET A 187 5.16 10.54 13.87
N VAL A 188 5.93 10.17 12.85
CA VAL A 188 5.59 9.07 11.93
C VAL A 188 6.10 7.71 12.39
N HIS A 189 7.20 7.67 13.14
CA HIS A 189 7.88 6.43 13.56
C HIS A 189 6.95 5.40 14.25
N PRO A 190 6.02 5.78 15.15
CA PRO A 190 5.15 4.80 15.82
C PRO A 190 4.21 4.04 14.88
N PHE A 191 4.03 4.54 13.66
CA PHE A 191 3.10 3.97 12.68
C PHE A 191 3.81 3.18 11.57
N ILE A 192 5.13 3.10 11.60
CA ILE A 192 5.94 2.42 10.57
C ILE A 192 6.71 1.27 11.19
N LEU A 193 6.41 0.05 10.76
CA LEU A 193 7.24 -1.12 11.04
C LEU A 193 8.10 -1.43 9.81
N ARG A 194 9.41 -1.32 9.98
CA ARG A 194 10.39 -1.61 8.92
C ARG A 194 11.51 -2.49 9.43
N ARG A 195 11.65 -3.66 8.85
CA ARG A 195 12.76 -4.59 9.09
C ARG A 195 13.51 -4.81 7.78
N LEU A 196 14.82 -4.89 7.86
CA LEU A 196 15.67 -5.18 6.71
C LEU A 196 16.00 -6.66 6.68
N LYS A 197 16.12 -7.26 5.51
CA LYS A 197 16.49 -8.67 5.36
C LYS A 197 17.79 -9.02 6.09
N LYS A 198 18.80 -8.16 5.98
CA LYS A 198 20.11 -8.36 6.64
C LYS A 198 20.02 -8.43 8.16
N ASP A 199 19.01 -7.79 8.77
CA ASP A 199 18.84 -7.75 10.21
C ASP A 199 18.03 -8.95 10.75
N VAL A 200 17.22 -9.58 9.88
CA VAL A 200 16.32 -10.69 10.24
C VAL A 200 16.85 -12.03 9.76
N LEU A 201 17.42 -12.08 8.57
CA LEU A 201 17.90 -13.31 7.92
C LEU A 201 19.43 -13.35 7.93
N THR A 202 19.99 -13.57 9.12
CA THR A 202 21.45 -13.61 9.35
C THR A 202 22.17 -14.76 8.64
N GLU A 203 21.43 -15.77 8.18
CA GLU A 203 21.96 -16.92 7.42
C GLU A 203 22.11 -16.65 5.92
N LEU A 204 21.57 -15.54 5.40
CA LEU A 204 21.75 -15.20 4.00
C LEU A 204 23.15 -14.65 3.75
N PRO A 205 23.81 -15.08 2.64
CA PRO A 205 25.07 -14.49 2.23
C PRO A 205 24.87 -13.01 1.86
N ASP A 206 25.96 -12.25 1.96
CA ASP A 206 25.95 -10.85 1.56
C ASP A 206 25.52 -10.67 0.12
N LYS A 207 24.78 -9.59 -0.14
CA LYS A 207 24.33 -9.22 -1.49
C LYS A 207 25.54 -8.90 -2.36
N ILE A 208 25.77 -9.71 -3.39
CA ILE A 208 26.82 -9.44 -4.38
C ILE A 208 26.26 -8.52 -5.47
N GLU A 209 26.77 -7.30 -5.54
CA GLU A 209 26.46 -6.36 -6.61
C GLU A 209 27.59 -6.36 -7.64
N LYS A 210 27.28 -6.63 -8.90
CA LYS A 210 28.23 -6.57 -10.01
C LYS A 210 27.78 -5.51 -11.00
N THR A 211 28.58 -4.46 -11.15
CA THR A 211 28.36 -3.46 -12.18
C THR A 211 29.00 -3.95 -13.49
N VAL A 212 28.19 -4.06 -14.53
CA VAL A 212 28.64 -4.37 -15.89
C VAL A 212 28.48 -3.10 -16.71
N THR A 213 29.61 -2.55 -17.18
CA THR A 213 29.61 -1.41 -18.08
C THR A 213 29.60 -1.93 -19.52
N ILE A 214 28.65 -1.46 -20.30
CA ILE A 214 28.55 -1.78 -21.74
C ILE A 214 28.74 -0.48 -22.50
N GLU A 215 29.69 -0.47 -23.43
CA GLU A 215 29.87 0.64 -24.36
C GLU A 215 28.94 0.48 -25.56
N LEU A 216 28.19 1.55 -25.86
CA LEU A 216 27.36 1.60 -27.05
C LEU A 216 28.24 1.89 -28.24
N GLU A 217 28.16 1.07 -29.31
CA GLU A 217 28.95 1.21 -30.51
C GLU A 217 28.12 1.65 -31.73
N GLY A 218 28.77 2.29 -32.70
CA GLY A 218 28.19 2.60 -34.00
C GLY A 218 26.92 3.42 -33.99
N GLU A 219 25.85 2.92 -34.62
CA GLU A 219 24.56 3.62 -34.75
C GLU A 219 23.82 3.75 -33.43
N GLN A 220 23.97 2.79 -32.51
CA GLN A 220 23.36 2.87 -31.21
C GLN A 220 23.88 4.07 -30.40
N ARG A 221 25.19 4.31 -30.46
CA ARG A 221 25.81 5.48 -29.81
C ARG A 221 25.27 6.78 -30.39
N LYS A 222 25.16 6.87 -31.73
CA LYS A 222 24.64 8.08 -32.37
C LYS A 222 23.20 8.38 -32.03
N LEU A 223 22.37 7.33 -31.91
CA LEU A 223 20.96 7.49 -31.50
C LEU A 223 20.79 7.85 -30.04
N TYR A 224 21.72 7.45 -29.17
CA TYR A 224 21.68 7.78 -27.74
C TYR A 224 22.15 9.21 -27.47
N ASP A 225 23.12 9.70 -28.26
CA ASP A 225 23.72 11.03 -28.12
C ASP A 225 22.93 12.14 -28.89
N ALA A 226 21.85 11.77 -29.65
CA ALA A 226 20.98 12.68 -30.42
C ALA A 226 19.73 13.11 -29.62
#